data_db7cec7feebfa9a428abd2a43b18e695
#
_entry.id   db7cec7feebfa9a428abd2a43b18e695
#
_cell.length_a   1.000
_cell.length_b   1.000
_cell.length_c   1.000
_cell.angle_alpha   90.00
_cell.angle_beta   90.00
_cell.angle_gamma   90.00
#
_symmetry.space_group_name_H-M   'P 1'
#
loop_
_entity.id
_entity.type
_entity.pdbx_description
1 polymer ?
#
loop_
_entity_poly.entity_id
_entity_poly.type
_entity_poly.pdbx_seq_one_letter_code
_entity_poly.pdbx_strand_id
1 'polypeptide(L)'
;MEQGWWTPETLGQLLADGLQASPGAGFCVHSDTRPFSGTFADVEHRARRLAAGLRERGVGAGDVVALQLPNWMEAAVAFWASAFLGAVTVPIVHFYGRRELGHIIATARPKVFISTREFGRMTFHADLCAEVPIVGLVGADGALAFDRLLADEPMTGTVDADPAAPALIAFTSGTTREPKGVIHSHQTLNCETRQLLDNYPPNRGRQLTATPVGHFIGMLGAFLIPVLEGAPIDLCDVWDPGRVLELIERDGLSIGGGPPYFVTSLMDHPGFTDAHLARFSTVGLGGSTVPSAVTRRLADLGLFVFRSYGSTEHPSITGSGAGAPEDKRLFTDGNVRPGVEIRLGPDGEIFSRGPDLCLGYTDDDLTAKSFDADGWYRTGDIGVLDADGYLTITDRTADLIIRGGENISALEVEEVLLSIPAVLEACVVAAPDERLGEHVAAVLRLRPGAVMPTREQVRAHFEQAGVARQKWPEELLAVPEGEDFPRTASGKVQKFRVRQEIAAAAPRGIAASTS
;
A
#
# COMPACT_ATOMS: atom_id res chain seq x y z
N MET A 1 6.32 14.66 -22.36
CA MET A 1 5.37 15.10 -23.38
C MET A 1 5.67 14.48 -24.75
N GLU A 2 6.89 14.54 -25.27
CA GLU A 2 7.20 14.01 -26.63
C GLU A 2 6.89 12.51 -26.81
N GLN A 3 6.97 11.71 -25.73
CA GLN A 3 6.64 10.28 -25.78
C GLN A 3 5.18 9.96 -25.36
N GLY A 4 4.35 10.98 -25.09
CA GLY A 4 2.94 10.81 -24.75
C GLY A 4 2.62 10.35 -23.32
N TRP A 5 3.63 10.13 -22.46
CA TRP A 5 3.43 9.72 -21.07
C TRP A 5 2.77 10.79 -20.21
N TRP A 6 3.18 12.03 -20.38
CA TRP A 6 2.64 13.19 -19.69
C TRP A 6 1.71 13.98 -20.59
N THR A 7 0.55 14.29 -20.07
CA THR A 7 -0.47 15.13 -20.70
C THR A 7 -0.53 16.50 -20.03
N PRO A 8 -1.05 17.54 -20.70
CA PRO A 8 -1.27 18.84 -20.08
C PRO A 8 -2.44 18.85 -19.06
N GLU A 9 -3.10 17.72 -18.89
CA GLU A 9 -4.26 17.55 -18.05
C GLU A 9 -3.86 17.48 -16.58
N THR A 10 -4.57 18.24 -15.73
CA THR A 10 -4.44 18.13 -14.27
C THR A 10 -5.22 16.93 -13.73
N LEU A 11 -4.93 16.51 -12.50
CA LEU A 11 -5.69 15.45 -11.81
C LEU A 11 -7.19 15.82 -11.70
N GLY A 12 -7.49 17.11 -11.46
CA GLY A 12 -8.87 17.59 -11.39
C GLY A 12 -9.60 17.46 -12.72
N GLN A 13 -8.93 17.73 -13.84
CA GLN A 13 -9.50 17.57 -15.19
C GLN A 13 -9.74 16.08 -15.50
N LEU A 14 -8.75 15.23 -15.24
CA LEU A 14 -8.86 13.78 -15.41
C LEU A 14 -10.10 13.20 -14.67
N LEU A 15 -10.27 13.61 -13.41
CA LEU A 15 -11.42 13.20 -12.60
C LEU A 15 -12.74 13.76 -13.14
N ALA A 16 -12.78 15.03 -13.47
CA ALA A 16 -13.99 15.66 -13.97
C ALA A 16 -14.48 15.00 -15.26
N ASP A 17 -13.57 14.70 -16.19
CA ASP A 17 -13.89 14.05 -17.46
C ASP A 17 -14.37 12.60 -17.24
N GLY A 18 -13.70 11.83 -16.36
CA GLY A 18 -14.12 10.46 -16.04
C GLY A 18 -15.48 10.39 -15.35
N LEU A 19 -15.75 11.27 -14.38
CA LEU A 19 -17.03 11.36 -13.69
C LEU A 19 -18.16 11.78 -14.64
N GLN A 20 -17.89 12.74 -15.54
CA GLN A 20 -18.85 13.18 -16.55
C GLN A 20 -19.14 12.07 -17.60
N ALA A 21 -18.16 11.25 -17.92
CA ALA A 21 -18.33 10.13 -18.86
C ALA A 21 -19.24 9.02 -18.30
N SER A 22 -19.27 8.84 -16.98
CA SER A 22 -20.01 7.74 -16.32
C SER A 22 -20.78 8.18 -15.07
N PRO A 23 -21.65 9.22 -15.15
CA PRO A 23 -22.29 9.81 -13.97
C PRO A 23 -23.22 8.86 -13.23
N GLY A 24 -23.77 7.85 -13.92
CA GLY A 24 -24.63 6.81 -13.36
C GLY A 24 -23.90 5.61 -12.77
N ALA A 25 -22.57 5.56 -12.84
CA ALA A 25 -21.81 4.47 -12.21
C ALA A 25 -22.05 4.44 -10.69
N GLY A 26 -22.22 3.25 -10.13
CA GLY A 26 -22.55 3.07 -8.72
C GLY A 26 -21.41 3.49 -7.78
N PHE A 27 -21.77 4.00 -6.62
CA PHE A 27 -20.84 4.24 -5.52
C PHE A 27 -21.43 3.65 -4.23
N CYS A 28 -20.79 2.62 -3.68
CA CYS A 28 -21.27 1.95 -2.47
C CYS A 28 -20.18 1.92 -1.40
N VAL A 29 -20.60 2.16 -0.15
CA VAL A 29 -19.75 1.98 1.03
C VAL A 29 -20.40 0.92 1.92
N HIS A 30 -19.75 -0.22 2.04
CA HIS A 30 -20.15 -1.35 2.89
C HIS A 30 -19.59 -1.16 4.30
N SER A 31 -20.29 -0.36 5.10
CA SER A 31 -19.91 0.03 6.46
C SER A 31 -21.08 -0.16 7.42
N ASP A 32 -20.80 -0.54 8.66
CA ASP A 32 -21.82 -0.58 9.72
C ASP A 32 -22.04 0.78 10.35
N THR A 33 -21.03 1.64 10.28
CA THR A 33 -21.08 2.95 10.92
C THR A 33 -21.52 4.06 9.96
N ARG A 34 -21.13 3.95 8.68
CA ARG A 34 -21.36 4.99 7.69
C ARG A 34 -21.64 4.41 6.29
N PRO A 35 -22.73 3.63 6.15
CA PRO A 35 -23.10 3.07 4.87
C PRO A 35 -23.53 4.15 3.89
N PHE A 36 -23.21 3.95 2.61
CA PHE A 36 -23.66 4.81 1.53
C PHE A 36 -23.98 4.00 0.28
N SER A 37 -24.99 4.40 -0.46
CA SER A 37 -25.32 3.87 -1.78
C SER A 37 -25.87 5.00 -2.65
N GLY A 38 -25.22 5.22 -3.79
CA GLY A 38 -25.56 6.27 -4.73
C GLY A 38 -24.80 6.10 -6.03
N THR A 39 -24.61 7.19 -6.76
CA THR A 39 -23.92 7.24 -8.04
C THR A 39 -22.70 8.17 -7.99
N PHE A 40 -21.88 8.13 -9.04
CA PHE A 40 -20.80 9.11 -9.21
C PHE A 40 -21.34 10.54 -9.18
N ALA A 41 -22.48 10.80 -9.84
CA ALA A 41 -23.09 12.12 -9.84
C ALA A 41 -23.46 12.61 -8.44
N ASP A 42 -23.95 11.72 -7.55
CA ASP A 42 -24.30 12.08 -6.17
C ASP A 42 -23.07 12.49 -5.36
N VAL A 43 -21.98 11.74 -5.50
CA VAL A 43 -20.71 11.99 -4.79
C VAL A 43 -19.98 13.20 -5.38
N GLU A 44 -19.94 13.31 -6.72
CA GLU A 44 -19.39 14.48 -7.43
C GLU A 44 -20.09 15.78 -7.02
N HIS A 45 -21.41 15.77 -6.96
CA HIS A 45 -22.17 16.95 -6.52
C HIS A 45 -21.74 17.42 -5.14
N ARG A 46 -21.55 16.49 -4.18
CA ARG A 46 -21.03 16.81 -2.85
C ARG A 46 -19.58 17.30 -2.89
N ALA A 47 -18.73 16.68 -3.72
CA ALA A 47 -17.34 17.11 -3.90
C ALA A 47 -17.24 18.53 -4.46
N ARG A 48 -18.08 18.88 -5.45
CA ARG A 48 -18.15 20.22 -6.02
C ARG A 48 -18.68 21.26 -5.02
N ARG A 49 -19.60 20.89 -4.14
CA ARG A 49 -20.06 21.75 -3.04
C ARG A 49 -18.95 21.97 -2.01
N LEU A 50 -18.18 20.93 -1.68
CA LEU A 50 -17.02 21.07 -0.80
C LEU A 50 -15.94 21.96 -1.45
N ALA A 51 -15.63 21.74 -2.72
CA ALA A 51 -14.68 22.56 -3.46
C ALA A 51 -15.09 24.05 -3.47
N ALA A 52 -16.38 24.35 -3.72
CA ALA A 52 -16.91 25.72 -3.65
C ALA A 52 -16.73 26.32 -2.26
N GLY A 53 -17.12 25.61 -1.20
CA GLY A 53 -17.03 26.09 0.16
C GLY A 53 -15.59 26.26 0.66
N LEU A 54 -14.65 25.41 0.22
CA LEU A 54 -13.23 25.58 0.50
C LEU A 54 -12.65 26.78 -0.27
N ARG A 55 -13.05 26.96 -1.54
CA ARG A 55 -12.66 28.14 -2.34
C ARG A 55 -13.13 29.45 -1.73
N GLU A 56 -14.35 29.53 -1.20
CA GLU A 56 -14.87 30.70 -0.47
C GLU A 56 -14.03 31.03 0.77
N ARG A 57 -13.38 30.02 1.37
CA ARG A 57 -12.43 30.15 2.49
C ARG A 57 -10.99 30.37 2.04
N GLY A 58 -10.78 30.65 0.74
CA GLY A 58 -9.50 30.99 0.16
C GLY A 58 -8.59 29.81 -0.12
N VAL A 59 -9.11 28.56 -0.23
CA VAL A 59 -8.35 27.39 -0.67
C VAL A 59 -8.29 27.35 -2.19
N GLY A 60 -7.11 27.12 -2.75
CA GLY A 60 -6.88 27.05 -4.19
C GLY A 60 -5.70 26.16 -4.56
N ALA A 61 -5.21 26.33 -5.80
CA ALA A 61 -4.08 25.56 -6.32
C ALA A 61 -2.84 25.67 -5.43
N GLY A 62 -2.23 24.53 -5.13
CA GLY A 62 -1.04 24.43 -4.30
C GLY A 62 -1.28 24.48 -2.78
N ASP A 63 -2.49 24.84 -2.32
CA ASP A 63 -2.82 24.74 -0.89
C ASP A 63 -2.92 23.26 -0.46
N VAL A 64 -2.47 22.94 0.75
CA VAL A 64 -2.47 21.57 1.26
C VAL A 64 -3.78 21.22 1.95
N VAL A 65 -4.41 20.15 1.50
CA VAL A 65 -5.63 19.56 2.08
C VAL A 65 -5.29 18.17 2.60
N ALA A 66 -5.21 18.01 3.92
CA ALA A 66 -5.00 16.73 4.56
C ALA A 66 -6.32 16.06 4.92
N LEU A 67 -6.40 14.75 4.71
CA LEU A 67 -7.56 13.95 5.05
C LEU A 67 -7.16 12.66 5.78
N GLN A 68 -7.78 12.43 6.94
CA GLN A 68 -7.63 11.20 7.71
C GLN A 68 -9.02 10.61 7.92
N LEU A 69 -9.45 9.79 6.97
CA LEU A 69 -10.77 9.17 6.95
C LEU A 69 -10.67 7.68 6.62
N PRO A 70 -11.60 6.86 7.13
CA PRO A 70 -11.80 5.50 6.65
C PRO A 70 -12.26 5.48 5.19
N ASN A 71 -12.46 4.30 4.64
CA ASN A 71 -12.99 4.09 3.28
C ASN A 71 -14.48 4.50 3.21
N TRP A 72 -14.76 5.77 3.43
CA TRP A 72 -16.09 6.36 3.42
C TRP A 72 -16.31 7.25 2.20
N MET A 73 -17.57 7.55 1.90
CA MET A 73 -17.94 8.44 0.80
C MET A 73 -17.30 9.82 0.94
N GLU A 74 -17.19 10.35 2.16
CA GLU A 74 -16.59 11.66 2.42
C GLU A 74 -15.09 11.71 2.13
N ALA A 75 -14.39 10.56 2.14
CA ALA A 75 -13.00 10.51 1.70
C ALA A 75 -12.89 10.78 0.19
N ALA A 76 -13.79 10.20 -0.62
CA ALA A 76 -13.88 10.50 -2.05
C ALA A 76 -14.27 11.97 -2.29
N VAL A 77 -15.26 12.48 -1.55
CA VAL A 77 -15.69 13.88 -1.61
C VAL A 77 -14.52 14.83 -1.34
N ALA A 78 -13.73 14.57 -0.29
CA ALA A 78 -12.58 15.40 0.08
C ALA A 78 -11.46 15.31 -0.97
N PHE A 79 -11.17 14.12 -1.46
CA PHE A 79 -10.14 13.90 -2.47
C PHE A 79 -10.50 14.56 -3.81
N TRP A 80 -11.73 14.34 -4.32
CA TRP A 80 -12.16 14.94 -5.58
C TRP A 80 -12.27 16.46 -5.47
N ALA A 81 -12.76 16.99 -4.34
CA ALA A 81 -12.82 18.44 -4.11
C ALA A 81 -11.42 19.08 -4.14
N SER A 82 -10.44 18.43 -3.50
CA SER A 82 -9.04 18.89 -3.51
C SER A 82 -8.46 18.89 -4.93
N ALA A 83 -8.72 17.84 -5.70
CA ALA A 83 -8.27 17.73 -7.08
C ALA A 83 -8.93 18.80 -7.98
N PHE A 84 -10.24 19.07 -7.83
CA PHE A 84 -10.94 20.14 -8.58
C PHE A 84 -10.40 21.53 -8.27
N LEU A 85 -9.85 21.73 -7.07
CA LEU A 85 -9.22 22.98 -6.66
C LEU A 85 -7.74 23.10 -7.09
N GLY A 86 -7.14 22.04 -7.67
CA GLY A 86 -5.71 21.99 -7.91
C GLY A 86 -4.89 22.00 -6.61
N ALA A 87 -5.49 21.65 -5.49
CA ALA A 87 -4.85 21.58 -4.19
C ALA A 87 -4.00 20.32 -4.04
N VAL A 88 -3.00 20.38 -3.16
CA VAL A 88 -2.14 19.24 -2.83
C VAL A 88 -2.84 18.39 -1.78
N THR A 89 -3.25 17.18 -2.15
CA THR A 89 -3.90 16.26 -1.22
C THR A 89 -2.86 15.51 -0.37
N VAL A 90 -3.13 15.39 0.93
CA VAL A 90 -2.35 14.57 1.86
C VAL A 90 -3.27 13.49 2.44
N PRO A 91 -3.39 12.32 1.79
CA PRO A 91 -4.14 11.21 2.34
C PRO A 91 -3.36 10.61 3.51
N ILE A 92 -4.03 10.47 4.65
CA ILE A 92 -3.45 9.95 5.89
C ILE A 92 -4.19 8.68 6.27
N VAL A 93 -3.44 7.63 6.51
CA VAL A 93 -4.01 6.35 6.94
C VAL A 93 -4.76 6.53 8.26
N HIS A 94 -6.02 6.10 8.31
CA HIS A 94 -6.93 6.38 9.43
C HIS A 94 -6.46 5.81 10.78
N PHE A 95 -5.65 4.78 10.82
CA PHE A 95 -5.12 4.18 12.05
C PHE A 95 -3.71 4.63 12.42
N TYR A 96 -3.15 5.66 11.76
CA TYR A 96 -1.94 6.32 12.28
C TYR A 96 -2.26 6.98 13.62
N GLY A 97 -1.37 6.75 14.58
CA GLY A 97 -1.51 7.28 15.92
C GLY A 97 -1.12 8.76 16.01
N ARG A 98 -1.24 9.27 17.22
CA ARG A 98 -0.94 10.68 17.54
C ARG A 98 0.46 11.11 17.09
N ARG A 99 1.47 10.24 17.21
CA ARG A 99 2.85 10.57 16.86
C ARG A 99 3.02 10.78 15.37
N GLU A 100 2.56 9.81 14.58
CA GLU A 100 2.63 9.87 13.13
C GLU A 100 1.82 11.05 12.59
N LEU A 101 0.61 11.26 13.11
CA LEU A 101 -0.25 12.36 12.72
C LEU A 101 0.38 13.70 13.03
N GLY A 102 0.98 13.87 14.24
CA GLY A 102 1.67 15.09 14.62
C GLY A 102 2.84 15.42 13.69
N HIS A 103 3.64 14.42 13.32
CA HIS A 103 4.73 14.58 12.37
C HIS A 103 4.22 14.99 10.98
N ILE A 104 3.16 14.33 10.48
CA ILE A 104 2.56 14.64 9.17
C ILE A 104 2.02 16.06 9.12
N ILE A 105 1.27 16.49 10.14
CA ILE A 105 0.72 17.86 10.22
C ILE A 105 1.86 18.90 10.27
N ALA A 106 2.88 18.66 11.09
CA ALA A 106 4.02 19.57 11.20
C ALA A 106 4.82 19.69 9.89
N THR A 107 4.95 18.58 9.15
CA THR A 107 5.69 18.53 7.88
C THR A 107 4.89 19.11 6.72
N ALA A 108 3.64 18.67 6.54
CA ALA A 108 2.80 19.06 5.41
C ALA A 108 2.13 20.43 5.59
N ARG A 109 1.99 20.93 6.84
CA ARG A 109 1.37 22.22 7.20
C ARG A 109 0.03 22.45 6.48
N PRO A 110 -0.95 21.56 6.66
CA PRO A 110 -2.19 21.66 5.91
C PRO A 110 -2.97 22.92 6.25
N LYS A 111 -3.54 23.53 5.23
CA LYS A 111 -4.53 24.61 5.36
C LYS A 111 -5.91 24.08 5.73
N VAL A 112 -6.20 22.84 5.30
CA VAL A 112 -7.44 22.13 5.60
C VAL A 112 -7.11 20.77 6.18
N PHE A 113 -7.80 20.37 7.24
CA PHE A 113 -7.77 19.01 7.77
C PHE A 113 -9.17 18.43 7.90
N ILE A 114 -9.43 17.35 7.19
CA ILE A 114 -10.72 16.64 7.21
C ILE A 114 -10.54 15.28 7.89
N SER A 115 -11.36 15.00 8.91
CA SER A 115 -11.26 13.80 9.71
C SER A 115 -12.64 13.34 10.22
N THR A 116 -12.67 12.39 11.13
CA THR A 116 -13.83 12.03 11.95
C THR A 116 -13.46 12.05 13.43
N ARG A 117 -14.44 12.11 14.34
CA ARG A 117 -14.16 12.12 15.79
C ARG A 117 -13.50 10.82 16.23
N GLU A 118 -14.03 9.71 15.75
CA GLU A 118 -13.56 8.38 16.12
C GLU A 118 -13.92 7.35 15.04
N PHE A 119 -13.08 6.33 14.90
CA PHE A 119 -13.35 5.13 14.11
C PHE A 119 -12.39 4.01 14.56
N GLY A 120 -12.91 2.93 15.13
CA GLY A 120 -12.08 1.88 15.72
C GLY A 120 -11.15 2.42 16.82
N ARG A 121 -9.83 2.42 16.55
CA ARG A 121 -8.82 2.99 17.46
C ARG A 121 -8.43 4.42 17.10
N MET A 122 -8.93 4.94 16.02
CA MET A 122 -8.69 6.32 15.59
C MET A 122 -9.47 7.28 16.49
N THR A 123 -8.81 8.35 16.93
CA THR A 123 -9.40 9.45 17.70
C THR A 123 -8.89 10.77 17.16
N PHE A 124 -9.78 11.77 17.03
CA PHE A 124 -9.40 13.13 16.64
C PHE A 124 -8.59 13.82 17.75
N HIS A 125 -7.47 14.41 17.38
CA HIS A 125 -6.55 15.12 18.26
C HIS A 125 -6.62 16.63 18.00
N ALA A 126 -7.53 17.33 18.71
CA ALA A 126 -7.77 18.76 18.51
C ALA A 126 -6.52 19.63 18.70
N ASP A 127 -5.65 19.26 19.63
CA ASP A 127 -4.40 19.98 19.92
C ASP A 127 -3.37 19.89 18.79
N LEU A 128 -3.31 18.78 18.06
CA LEU A 128 -2.46 18.67 16.86
C LEU A 128 -2.96 19.54 15.70
N CYS A 129 -4.24 19.86 15.68
CA CYS A 129 -4.89 20.66 14.64
C CYS A 129 -5.10 22.14 15.06
N ALA A 130 -4.54 22.58 16.20
CA ALA A 130 -4.78 23.91 16.75
C ALA A 130 -4.36 25.06 15.78
N GLU A 131 -3.34 24.82 14.97
CA GLU A 131 -2.82 25.79 13.99
C GLU A 131 -3.38 25.57 12.57
N VAL A 132 -4.21 24.54 12.36
CA VAL A 132 -4.84 24.28 11.05
C VAL A 132 -6.02 25.23 10.86
N PRO A 133 -5.99 26.11 9.83
CA PRO A 133 -7.01 27.15 9.65
C PRO A 133 -8.44 26.62 9.48
N ILE A 134 -8.59 25.49 8.78
CA ILE A 134 -9.88 24.92 8.44
C ILE A 134 -9.89 23.45 8.86
N VAL A 135 -10.79 23.10 9.78
CA VAL A 135 -10.98 21.71 10.24
C VAL A 135 -12.42 21.29 10.01
N GLY A 136 -12.60 20.11 9.39
CA GLY A 136 -13.91 19.49 9.16
C GLY A 136 -13.97 18.07 9.73
N LEU A 137 -14.97 17.79 10.58
CA LEU A 137 -15.17 16.48 11.17
C LEU A 137 -16.46 15.83 10.65
N VAL A 138 -16.30 14.72 9.97
CA VAL A 138 -17.41 13.90 9.45
C VAL A 138 -18.20 13.32 10.64
N GLY A 139 -19.54 13.43 10.59
CA GLY A 139 -20.41 12.95 11.65
C GLY A 139 -20.38 13.79 12.94
N ALA A 140 -19.75 14.96 12.92
CA ALA A 140 -19.77 15.89 14.04
C ALA A 140 -20.83 16.97 13.87
N ASP A 141 -21.28 17.53 15.00
CA ASP A 141 -22.14 18.72 15.06
C ASP A 141 -21.34 19.98 15.40
N GLY A 142 -21.96 21.16 15.24
CA GLY A 142 -21.40 22.44 15.65
C GLY A 142 -20.36 23.01 14.69
N ALA A 143 -19.39 23.76 15.22
CA ALA A 143 -18.47 24.57 14.42
C ALA A 143 -17.53 23.74 13.53
N LEU A 144 -17.17 22.53 13.96
CA LEU A 144 -16.26 21.64 13.24
C LEU A 144 -16.98 20.65 12.31
N ALA A 145 -18.32 20.73 12.17
CA ALA A 145 -19.05 19.80 11.31
C ALA A 145 -18.57 19.89 9.85
N PHE A 146 -18.24 18.74 9.26
CA PHE A 146 -17.83 18.63 7.86
C PHE A 146 -18.86 19.29 6.91
N ASP A 147 -20.16 19.10 7.15
CA ASP A 147 -21.22 19.63 6.31
C ASP A 147 -21.24 21.18 6.26
N ARG A 148 -20.63 21.86 7.23
CA ARG A 148 -20.46 23.33 7.21
C ARG A 148 -19.39 23.83 6.24
N LEU A 149 -18.56 22.92 5.73
CA LEU A 149 -17.59 23.25 4.70
C LEU A 149 -18.23 23.26 3.30
N LEU A 150 -19.39 22.65 3.12
CA LEU A 150 -20.10 22.59 1.84
C LEU A 150 -20.82 23.92 1.57
N ALA A 151 -20.57 24.51 0.40
CA ALA A 151 -21.37 25.61 -0.09
C ALA A 151 -22.75 25.13 -0.54
N ASP A 152 -23.72 26.06 -0.65
CA ASP A 152 -25.04 25.72 -1.17
C ASP A 152 -24.96 25.37 -2.65
N GLU A 153 -24.21 26.15 -3.44
CA GLU A 153 -24.01 25.93 -4.86
C GLU A 153 -22.72 25.20 -5.17
N PRO A 154 -22.76 24.19 -6.05
CA PRO A 154 -21.55 23.44 -6.43
C PRO A 154 -20.63 24.27 -7.33
N MET A 155 -19.32 24.07 -7.22
CA MET A 155 -18.33 24.63 -8.13
C MET A 155 -18.48 24.04 -9.53
N THR A 156 -18.43 24.88 -10.55
CA THR A 156 -18.35 24.46 -11.95
C THR A 156 -16.89 24.42 -12.42
N GLY A 157 -16.57 23.46 -13.29
CA GLY A 157 -15.22 23.29 -13.84
C GLY A 157 -14.18 22.87 -12.79
N THR A 158 -12.93 23.12 -13.09
CA THR A 158 -11.76 22.88 -12.25
C THR A 158 -10.88 24.12 -12.22
N VAL A 159 -10.09 24.29 -11.17
CA VAL A 159 -9.09 25.36 -11.09
C VAL A 159 -7.92 25.00 -12.01
N ASP A 160 -7.44 25.99 -12.76
CA ASP A 160 -6.25 25.85 -13.59
C ASP A 160 -5.02 25.71 -12.68
N ALA A 161 -4.18 24.73 -12.96
CA ALA A 161 -2.96 24.46 -12.24
C ALA A 161 -1.88 23.94 -13.21
N ASP A 162 -0.61 24.13 -12.86
CA ASP A 162 0.48 23.54 -13.61
C ASP A 162 0.47 22.00 -13.46
N PRO A 163 0.33 21.23 -14.55
CA PRO A 163 0.35 19.77 -14.47
C PRO A 163 1.64 19.19 -13.85
N ALA A 164 2.75 19.91 -13.90
CA ALA A 164 4.01 19.52 -13.28
C ALA A 164 4.10 19.88 -11.78
N ALA A 165 3.15 20.69 -11.27
CA ALA A 165 3.13 21.06 -9.86
C ALA A 165 2.72 19.88 -8.97
N PRO A 166 3.09 19.88 -7.67
CA PRO A 166 2.63 18.89 -6.70
C PRO A 166 1.10 18.80 -6.63
N ALA A 167 0.57 17.59 -6.64
CA ALA A 167 -0.85 17.29 -6.48
C ALA A 167 -1.14 16.38 -5.27
N LEU A 168 -0.12 15.64 -4.82
CA LEU A 168 -0.25 14.69 -3.72
C LEU A 168 1.04 14.62 -2.91
N ILE A 169 0.91 14.48 -1.58
CA ILE A 169 1.99 14.07 -0.69
C ILE A 169 1.53 12.82 0.04
N ALA A 170 2.10 11.66 -0.32
CA ALA A 170 1.79 10.40 0.31
C ALA A 170 2.82 10.05 1.38
N PHE A 171 2.39 9.91 2.64
CA PHE A 171 3.29 9.53 3.72
C PHE A 171 3.44 8.03 3.84
N THR A 172 4.69 7.54 3.78
CA THR A 172 5.02 6.12 3.90
C THR A 172 5.60 5.80 5.26
N SER A 173 5.19 4.66 5.83
CA SER A 173 5.84 4.09 7.00
C SER A 173 7.16 3.42 6.59
N GLY A 174 8.20 4.21 6.35
CA GLY A 174 9.53 3.68 6.01
C GLY A 174 10.15 2.85 7.15
N THR A 175 11.33 2.30 6.90
CA THR A 175 12.18 1.62 7.91
C THR A 175 12.67 2.55 9.03
N THR A 176 12.44 3.85 8.90
CA THR A 176 12.71 4.90 9.88
C THR A 176 11.53 5.10 10.83
N ARG A 177 11.80 5.74 11.99
CA ARG A 177 10.78 5.95 13.04
C ARG A 177 9.63 6.87 12.64
N GLU A 178 9.79 7.69 11.60
CA GLU A 178 8.83 8.72 11.17
C GLU A 178 8.44 8.53 9.71
N PRO A 179 7.15 8.77 9.35
CA PRO A 179 6.68 8.67 7.98
C PRO A 179 7.39 9.68 7.07
N LYS A 180 7.71 9.28 5.83
CA LYS A 180 8.33 10.10 4.80
C LYS A 180 7.26 10.60 3.83
N GLY A 181 7.22 11.90 3.54
CA GLY A 181 6.28 12.48 2.59
C GLY A 181 6.82 12.42 1.16
N VAL A 182 6.23 11.58 0.33
CA VAL A 182 6.56 11.42 -1.11
C VAL A 182 5.68 12.35 -1.93
N ILE A 183 6.28 13.17 -2.80
CA ILE A 183 5.59 14.20 -3.57
C ILE A 183 5.34 13.72 -4.99
N HIS A 184 4.08 13.70 -5.42
CA HIS A 184 3.68 13.44 -6.79
C HIS A 184 3.06 14.66 -7.46
N SER A 185 3.35 14.89 -8.74
CA SER A 185 2.67 15.88 -9.57
C SER A 185 1.37 15.35 -10.15
N HIS A 186 0.56 16.23 -10.73
CA HIS A 186 -0.59 15.81 -11.53
C HIS A 186 -0.17 14.87 -12.67
N GLN A 187 0.95 15.16 -13.35
CA GLN A 187 1.47 14.35 -14.47
C GLN A 187 1.87 12.94 -14.04
N THR A 188 2.61 12.81 -12.93
CA THR A 188 3.05 11.50 -12.45
C THR A 188 1.86 10.65 -11.98
N LEU A 189 0.86 11.23 -11.30
CA LEU A 189 -0.35 10.54 -10.89
C LEU A 189 -1.23 10.11 -12.07
N ASN A 190 -1.40 10.99 -13.06
CA ASN A 190 -2.19 10.69 -14.26
C ASN A 190 -1.52 9.57 -15.09
N CYS A 191 -0.18 9.58 -15.19
CA CYS A 191 0.59 8.52 -15.84
C CYS A 191 0.42 7.19 -15.09
N GLU A 192 0.66 7.19 -13.78
CA GLU A 192 0.52 6.00 -12.93
C GLU A 192 -0.88 5.40 -13.01
N THR A 193 -1.92 6.23 -12.93
CA THR A 193 -3.31 5.73 -12.99
C THR A 193 -3.58 4.98 -14.30
N ARG A 194 -3.07 5.49 -15.44
CA ARG A 194 -3.18 4.82 -16.74
C ARG A 194 -2.34 3.54 -16.81
N GLN A 195 -1.10 3.56 -16.29
CA GLN A 195 -0.24 2.38 -16.27
C GLN A 195 -0.81 1.25 -15.41
N LEU A 196 -1.41 1.58 -14.25
CA LEU A 196 -2.10 0.58 -13.43
C LEU A 196 -3.32 0.01 -14.13
N LEU A 197 -4.10 0.84 -14.79
CA LEU A 197 -5.27 0.39 -15.54
C LEU A 197 -4.88 -0.62 -16.63
N ASP A 198 -3.79 -0.38 -17.35
CA ASP A 198 -3.27 -1.27 -18.39
C ASP A 198 -2.78 -2.63 -17.87
N ASN A 199 -2.53 -2.77 -16.56
CA ASN A 199 -2.14 -4.05 -15.95
C ASN A 199 -3.31 -5.04 -15.85
N TYR A 200 -4.51 -4.52 -15.80
CA TYR A 200 -5.69 -5.33 -15.55
C TYR A 200 -6.40 -5.72 -16.86
N PRO A 201 -6.93 -6.95 -16.95
CA PRO A 201 -7.78 -7.31 -18.08
C PRO A 201 -9.06 -6.47 -18.07
N PRO A 202 -9.61 -6.14 -19.23
CA PRO A 202 -10.90 -5.46 -19.31
C PRO A 202 -12.02 -6.32 -18.69
N ASN A 203 -13.07 -5.68 -18.20
CA ASN A 203 -14.24 -6.35 -17.63
C ASN A 203 -13.98 -7.21 -16.38
N ARG A 204 -13.22 -6.68 -15.43
CA ARG A 204 -12.92 -7.33 -14.14
C ARG A 204 -14.15 -7.57 -13.24
N GLY A 205 -15.31 -7.07 -13.63
CA GLY A 205 -16.49 -7.02 -12.76
C GLY A 205 -16.36 -5.95 -11.66
N ARG A 206 -17.30 -5.98 -10.72
CA ARG A 206 -17.31 -5.04 -9.58
C ARG A 206 -16.23 -5.45 -8.57
N GLN A 207 -15.32 -4.53 -8.28
CA GLN A 207 -14.20 -4.76 -7.39
C GLN A 207 -14.45 -4.13 -6.01
N LEU A 208 -14.29 -4.91 -4.94
CA LEU A 208 -14.31 -4.40 -3.58
C LEU A 208 -12.93 -3.87 -3.20
N THR A 209 -12.85 -2.60 -2.83
CA THR A 209 -11.63 -1.97 -2.32
C THR A 209 -11.66 -1.91 -0.79
N ALA A 210 -10.76 -2.66 -0.16
CA ALA A 210 -10.56 -2.69 1.28
C ALA A 210 -9.25 -2.02 1.72
N THR A 211 -8.31 -1.86 0.79
CA THR A 211 -7.07 -1.12 1.09
C THR A 211 -7.42 0.30 1.55
N PRO A 212 -6.85 0.77 2.67
CA PRO A 212 -7.17 2.11 3.19
C PRO A 212 -6.91 3.20 2.17
N VAL A 213 -7.90 4.06 1.95
CA VAL A 213 -7.81 5.20 1.01
C VAL A 213 -6.83 6.29 1.46
N GLY A 214 -6.37 6.24 2.70
CA GLY A 214 -5.23 7.04 3.18
C GLY A 214 -3.86 6.52 2.71
N HIS A 215 -3.82 5.33 2.09
CA HIS A 215 -2.61 4.76 1.48
C HIS A 215 -2.60 5.04 -0.02
N PHE A 216 -1.43 5.29 -0.61
CA PHE A 216 -1.27 5.67 -2.01
C PHE A 216 -2.05 4.75 -2.97
N ILE A 217 -1.76 3.45 -2.95
CA ILE A 217 -2.43 2.48 -3.85
C ILE A 217 -3.93 2.32 -3.53
N GLY A 218 -4.33 2.45 -2.26
CA GLY A 218 -5.74 2.42 -1.86
C GLY A 218 -6.53 3.58 -2.43
N MET A 219 -5.95 4.77 -2.43
CA MET A 219 -6.53 5.97 -3.03
C MET A 219 -6.67 5.83 -4.55
N LEU A 220 -5.62 5.36 -5.25
CA LEU A 220 -5.68 5.12 -6.70
C LEU A 220 -6.77 4.11 -7.05
N GLY A 221 -6.77 2.96 -6.36
CA GLY A 221 -7.73 1.88 -6.59
C GLY A 221 -9.17 2.22 -6.24
N ALA A 222 -9.39 3.13 -5.28
CA ALA A 222 -10.72 3.56 -4.87
C ALA A 222 -11.27 4.74 -5.68
N PHE A 223 -10.43 5.74 -6.00
CA PHE A 223 -10.93 7.05 -6.42
C PHE A 223 -10.49 7.49 -7.81
N LEU A 224 -9.53 6.80 -8.44
CA LEU A 224 -9.02 7.15 -9.77
C LEU A 224 -9.29 6.05 -10.81
N ILE A 225 -8.81 4.84 -10.57
CA ILE A 225 -8.93 3.73 -11.52
C ILE A 225 -10.40 3.46 -11.90
N PRO A 226 -11.35 3.29 -10.94
CA PRO A 226 -12.74 3.05 -11.30
C PRO A 226 -13.39 4.22 -12.04
N VAL A 227 -12.98 5.45 -11.74
CA VAL A 227 -13.49 6.64 -12.45
C VAL A 227 -13.06 6.64 -13.91
N LEU A 228 -11.80 6.30 -14.20
CA LEU A 228 -11.31 6.21 -15.58
C LEU A 228 -11.93 5.04 -16.35
N GLU A 229 -12.22 3.93 -15.68
CA GLU A 229 -12.91 2.78 -16.28
C GLU A 229 -14.42 3.02 -16.47
N GLY A 230 -15.02 4.00 -15.79
CA GLY A 230 -16.47 4.11 -15.64
C GLY A 230 -17.08 2.94 -14.85
N ALA A 231 -16.28 2.27 -14.03
CA ALA A 231 -16.67 1.12 -13.23
C ALA A 231 -17.22 1.54 -11.86
N PRO A 232 -18.16 0.79 -11.27
CA PRO A 232 -18.65 1.09 -9.93
C PRO A 232 -17.54 1.06 -8.88
N ILE A 233 -17.66 1.93 -7.87
CA ILE A 233 -16.82 1.96 -6.68
C ILE A 233 -17.55 1.22 -5.56
N ASP A 234 -16.93 0.17 -5.01
CA ASP A 234 -17.38 -0.55 -3.84
C ASP A 234 -16.28 -0.52 -2.78
N LEU A 235 -16.55 0.12 -1.62
CA LEU A 235 -15.59 0.29 -0.53
C LEU A 235 -16.03 -0.50 0.70
N CYS A 236 -15.08 -1.09 1.43
CA CYS A 236 -15.31 -1.49 2.81
C CYS A 236 -14.29 -0.82 3.74
N ASP A 237 -14.74 -0.39 4.91
CA ASP A 237 -13.94 0.34 5.89
C ASP A 237 -13.28 -0.55 6.94
N VAL A 238 -13.78 -1.77 7.12
CA VAL A 238 -13.22 -2.77 8.03
C VAL A 238 -13.00 -4.07 7.26
N TRP A 239 -11.76 -4.57 7.30
CA TRP A 239 -11.46 -5.88 6.74
C TRP A 239 -11.84 -6.98 7.74
N ASP A 240 -12.90 -7.69 7.45
CA ASP A 240 -13.30 -8.93 8.10
C ASP A 240 -13.56 -9.99 7.02
N PRO A 241 -12.77 -11.08 6.96
CA PRO A 241 -12.90 -12.08 5.90
C PRO A 241 -14.29 -12.69 5.78
N GLY A 242 -14.95 -12.98 6.90
CA GLY A 242 -16.30 -13.57 6.90
C GLY A 242 -17.32 -12.63 6.27
N ARG A 243 -17.32 -11.36 6.70
CA ARG A 243 -18.17 -10.33 6.13
C ARG A 243 -17.89 -10.05 4.66
N VAL A 244 -16.61 -10.02 4.28
CA VAL A 244 -16.23 -9.81 2.87
C VAL A 244 -16.73 -10.97 2.00
N LEU A 245 -16.67 -12.22 2.46
CA LEU A 245 -17.25 -13.35 1.74
C LEU A 245 -18.77 -13.18 1.56
N GLU A 246 -19.50 -12.76 2.59
CA GLU A 246 -20.93 -12.45 2.48
C GLU A 246 -21.22 -11.36 1.43
N LEU A 247 -20.40 -10.30 1.37
CA LEU A 247 -20.52 -9.23 0.37
C LEU A 247 -20.24 -9.75 -1.04
N ILE A 248 -19.24 -10.60 -1.22
CA ILE A 248 -18.90 -11.21 -2.51
C ILE A 248 -20.07 -12.05 -3.03
N GLU A 249 -20.68 -12.86 -2.17
CA GLU A 249 -21.81 -13.71 -2.55
C GLU A 249 -23.07 -12.90 -2.85
N ARG A 250 -23.44 -11.98 -1.94
CA ARG A 250 -24.69 -11.21 -2.00
C ARG A 250 -24.68 -10.21 -3.16
N ASP A 251 -23.59 -9.47 -3.35
CA ASP A 251 -23.52 -8.33 -4.27
C ASP A 251 -22.75 -8.62 -5.55
N GLY A 252 -22.25 -9.85 -5.71
CA GLY A 252 -21.49 -10.27 -6.89
C GLY A 252 -20.15 -9.57 -7.03
N LEU A 253 -19.52 -9.22 -5.90
CA LEU A 253 -18.24 -8.52 -5.88
C LEU A 253 -17.09 -9.47 -6.14
N SER A 254 -15.93 -8.90 -6.48
CA SER A 254 -14.64 -9.58 -6.62
C SER A 254 -13.56 -8.80 -5.89
N ILE A 255 -12.40 -9.42 -5.71
CA ILE A 255 -11.18 -8.76 -5.21
C ILE A 255 -10.11 -8.88 -6.28
N GLY A 256 -9.64 -7.74 -6.80
CA GLY A 256 -8.65 -7.68 -7.88
C GLY A 256 -7.22 -7.99 -7.46
N GLY A 257 -6.94 -8.05 -6.17
CA GLY A 257 -5.61 -8.32 -5.65
C GLY A 257 -5.16 -7.31 -4.58
N GLY A 258 -3.86 -7.07 -4.53
CA GLY A 258 -3.19 -6.24 -3.54
C GLY A 258 -2.12 -7.04 -2.78
N PRO A 259 -1.78 -6.69 -1.53
CA PRO A 259 -0.93 -7.53 -0.68
C PRO A 259 -1.51 -8.94 -0.50
N PRO A 260 -0.68 -9.98 -0.49
CA PRO A 260 -1.14 -11.38 -0.40
C PRO A 260 -2.09 -11.65 0.76
N TYR A 261 -1.94 -10.94 1.86
CA TYR A 261 -2.78 -11.07 3.07
C TYR A 261 -4.29 -11.00 2.78
N PHE A 262 -4.74 -10.09 1.93
CA PHE A 262 -6.17 -9.95 1.64
C PHE A 262 -6.75 -11.20 0.99
N VAL A 263 -6.08 -11.73 -0.02
CA VAL A 263 -6.54 -12.93 -0.72
C VAL A 263 -6.40 -14.18 0.15
N THR A 264 -5.27 -14.37 0.81
CA THR A 264 -5.02 -15.55 1.64
C THR A 264 -5.95 -15.61 2.84
N SER A 265 -6.27 -14.47 3.47
CA SER A 265 -7.19 -14.43 4.61
C SER A 265 -8.63 -14.86 4.25
N LEU A 266 -9.07 -14.59 3.01
CA LEU A 266 -10.35 -15.08 2.51
C LEU A 266 -10.29 -16.59 2.24
N MET A 267 -9.26 -17.06 1.52
CA MET A 267 -9.11 -18.46 1.16
C MET A 267 -8.91 -19.38 2.36
N ASP A 268 -8.33 -18.88 3.44
CA ASP A 268 -8.13 -19.63 4.68
C ASP A 268 -9.33 -19.54 5.64
N HIS A 269 -10.33 -18.71 5.31
CA HIS A 269 -11.54 -18.59 6.13
C HIS A 269 -12.44 -19.83 5.96
N PRO A 270 -12.99 -20.43 7.05
CA PRO A 270 -13.83 -21.61 6.96
C PRO A 270 -15.08 -21.48 6.07
N GLY A 271 -15.57 -20.26 5.88
CA GLY A 271 -16.71 -19.94 5.02
C GLY A 271 -16.35 -19.80 3.53
N PHE A 272 -15.08 -19.92 3.12
CA PHE A 272 -14.69 -19.83 1.71
C PHE A 272 -15.17 -21.06 0.95
N THR A 273 -15.79 -20.85 -0.22
CA THR A 273 -16.39 -21.90 -1.06
C THR A 273 -16.04 -21.72 -2.53
N ASP A 274 -16.33 -22.73 -3.36
CA ASP A 274 -16.19 -22.65 -4.82
C ASP A 274 -17.03 -21.52 -5.45
N ALA A 275 -18.15 -21.14 -4.81
CA ALA A 275 -18.97 -20.02 -5.26
C ALA A 275 -18.22 -18.67 -5.14
N HIS A 276 -17.43 -18.51 -4.09
CA HIS A 276 -16.55 -17.34 -3.92
C HIS A 276 -15.40 -17.39 -4.92
N LEU A 277 -14.77 -18.55 -5.10
CA LEU A 277 -13.70 -18.74 -6.07
C LEU A 277 -14.13 -18.38 -7.50
N ALA A 278 -15.35 -18.75 -7.88
CA ALA A 278 -15.91 -18.45 -9.20
C ALA A 278 -16.08 -16.93 -9.47
N ARG A 279 -16.02 -16.08 -8.45
CA ARG A 279 -16.04 -14.62 -8.58
C ARG A 279 -14.65 -14.03 -8.82
N PHE A 280 -13.60 -14.77 -8.50
CA PHE A 280 -12.23 -14.35 -8.70
C PHE A 280 -11.77 -14.81 -10.08
N SER A 281 -11.43 -13.90 -10.96
CA SER A 281 -10.87 -14.24 -12.28
C SER A 281 -9.39 -13.89 -12.37
N THR A 282 -9.02 -12.80 -11.78
CA THR A 282 -7.67 -12.21 -11.85
C THR A 282 -7.24 -11.72 -10.48
N VAL A 283 -6.02 -12.05 -10.10
CA VAL A 283 -5.42 -11.62 -8.84
C VAL A 283 -4.04 -11.03 -9.11
N GLY A 284 -3.93 -9.71 -9.00
CA GLY A 284 -2.66 -8.99 -9.05
C GLY A 284 -2.05 -8.87 -7.66
N LEU A 285 -0.88 -9.43 -7.44
CA LEU A 285 -0.19 -9.40 -6.14
C LEU A 285 0.99 -8.44 -6.16
N GLY A 286 1.08 -7.58 -5.15
CA GLY A 286 2.17 -6.60 -5.02
C GLY A 286 2.09 -5.80 -3.73
N GLY A 287 2.93 -4.77 -3.61
CA GLY A 287 2.98 -3.89 -2.43
C GLY A 287 3.63 -4.50 -1.20
N SER A 288 3.92 -5.79 -1.21
CA SER A 288 4.72 -6.51 -0.21
C SER A 288 5.38 -7.71 -0.86
N THR A 289 6.25 -8.41 -0.14
CA THR A 289 6.78 -9.71 -0.57
C THR A 289 5.65 -10.66 -0.95
N VAL A 290 5.74 -11.27 -2.13
CA VAL A 290 4.78 -12.24 -2.65
C VAL A 290 5.43 -13.62 -2.66
N PRO A 291 5.08 -14.51 -1.69
CA PRO A 291 5.64 -15.86 -1.66
C PRO A 291 5.22 -16.68 -2.88
N SER A 292 6.17 -17.43 -3.47
CA SER A 292 5.91 -18.29 -4.63
C SER A 292 4.87 -19.39 -4.34
N ALA A 293 4.76 -19.83 -3.09
CA ALA A 293 3.73 -20.77 -2.66
C ALA A 293 2.31 -20.19 -2.79
N VAL A 294 2.13 -18.88 -2.55
CA VAL A 294 0.83 -18.21 -2.68
C VAL A 294 0.42 -18.10 -4.15
N THR A 295 1.31 -17.65 -5.03
CA THR A 295 1.02 -17.53 -6.45
C THR A 295 0.70 -18.89 -7.07
N ARG A 296 1.44 -19.93 -6.70
CA ARG A 296 1.18 -21.31 -7.16
C ARG A 296 -0.19 -21.80 -6.70
N ARG A 297 -0.50 -21.67 -5.40
CA ARG A 297 -1.81 -22.07 -4.84
C ARG A 297 -2.98 -21.42 -5.56
N LEU A 298 -2.87 -20.13 -5.89
CA LEU A 298 -3.91 -19.39 -6.63
C LEU A 298 -4.02 -19.88 -8.08
N ALA A 299 -2.89 -20.14 -8.74
CA ALA A 299 -2.86 -20.65 -10.10
C ALA A 299 -3.43 -22.08 -10.19
N ASP A 300 -3.13 -22.95 -9.22
CA ASP A 300 -3.67 -24.31 -9.14
C ASP A 300 -5.22 -24.32 -8.99
N LEU A 301 -5.79 -23.23 -8.46
CA LEU A 301 -7.24 -23.00 -8.41
C LEU A 301 -7.83 -22.42 -9.70
N GLY A 302 -7.02 -22.26 -10.75
CA GLY A 302 -7.44 -21.76 -12.05
C GLY A 302 -7.51 -20.23 -12.16
N LEU A 303 -7.00 -19.48 -11.20
CA LEU A 303 -6.98 -18.02 -11.24
C LEU A 303 -5.85 -17.50 -12.12
N PHE A 304 -6.12 -16.40 -12.84
CA PHE A 304 -5.06 -15.66 -13.51
C PHE A 304 -4.30 -14.81 -12.49
N VAL A 305 -3.09 -15.24 -12.16
CA VAL A 305 -2.24 -14.58 -11.16
C VAL A 305 -1.08 -13.89 -11.84
N PHE A 306 -0.79 -12.68 -11.40
CA PHE A 306 0.42 -11.96 -11.79
C PHE A 306 1.00 -11.19 -10.60
N ARG A 307 2.29 -10.87 -10.70
CA ARG A 307 3.00 -10.06 -9.70
C ARG A 307 3.37 -8.72 -10.30
N SER A 308 3.43 -7.70 -9.44
CA SER A 308 3.90 -6.35 -9.76
C SER A 308 4.77 -5.80 -8.65
N TYR A 309 5.72 -4.95 -9.01
CA TYR A 309 6.62 -4.30 -8.08
C TYR A 309 6.64 -2.79 -8.30
N GLY A 310 6.62 -2.08 -7.20
CA GLY A 310 6.74 -0.65 -7.10
C GLY A 310 6.71 -0.19 -5.64
N SER A 311 6.89 1.08 -5.45
CA SER A 311 6.82 1.74 -4.15
C SER A 311 5.96 2.99 -4.26
N THR A 312 5.75 3.71 -3.16
CA THR A 312 5.07 5.01 -3.24
C THR A 312 5.87 6.00 -4.08
N GLU A 313 7.19 5.90 -4.07
CA GLU A 313 8.11 6.76 -4.82
C GLU A 313 8.07 6.50 -6.32
N HIS A 314 7.99 5.25 -6.74
CA HIS A 314 7.88 4.82 -8.13
C HIS A 314 6.88 3.67 -8.21
N PRO A 315 5.60 3.97 -8.44
CA PRO A 315 4.52 3.03 -8.15
C PRO A 315 4.45 1.83 -9.07
N SER A 316 4.77 1.99 -10.36
CA SER A 316 4.67 0.94 -11.37
C SER A 316 6.01 0.66 -12.06
N ILE A 317 7.00 0.13 -11.32
CA ILE A 317 8.34 -0.19 -11.87
C ILE A 317 8.25 -1.41 -12.79
N THR A 318 7.69 -2.53 -12.30
CA THR A 318 7.51 -3.75 -13.09
C THR A 318 6.14 -4.37 -12.87
N GLY A 319 5.75 -5.23 -13.81
CA GLY A 319 4.53 -6.03 -13.72
C GLY A 319 4.42 -7.01 -14.86
N SER A 320 3.67 -8.09 -14.67
CA SER A 320 3.46 -9.11 -15.68
C SER A 320 2.11 -8.92 -16.35
N GLY A 321 2.09 -8.50 -17.61
CA GLY A 321 0.86 -8.41 -18.41
C GLY A 321 0.25 -9.77 -18.75
N ALA A 322 -0.98 -9.74 -19.28
CA ALA A 322 -1.74 -10.95 -19.65
C ALA A 322 -1.02 -11.84 -20.68
N GLY A 323 -0.14 -11.27 -21.50
CA GLY A 323 0.65 -12.02 -22.49
C GLY A 323 1.95 -12.64 -21.97
N ALA A 324 2.31 -12.42 -20.70
CA ALA A 324 3.53 -12.98 -20.12
C ALA A 324 3.39 -14.51 -19.89
N PRO A 325 4.48 -15.29 -20.05
CA PRO A 325 4.50 -16.71 -19.72
C PRO A 325 4.08 -16.95 -18.26
N GLU A 326 3.43 -18.08 -18.00
CA GLU A 326 2.88 -18.38 -16.67
C GLU A 326 3.97 -18.45 -15.60
N ASP A 327 5.09 -19.10 -15.87
CA ASP A 327 6.22 -19.18 -14.96
C ASP A 327 6.75 -17.79 -14.60
N LYS A 328 6.82 -16.87 -15.55
CA LYS A 328 7.23 -15.48 -15.32
C LYS A 328 6.21 -14.73 -14.45
N ARG A 329 4.91 -14.89 -14.72
CA ARG A 329 3.85 -14.26 -13.92
C ARG A 329 3.83 -14.74 -12.47
N LEU A 330 4.11 -16.01 -12.23
CA LEU A 330 4.04 -16.63 -10.91
C LEU A 330 5.32 -16.46 -10.08
N PHE A 331 6.49 -16.41 -10.71
CA PHE A 331 7.77 -16.54 -10.00
C PHE A 331 8.73 -15.36 -10.20
N THR A 332 8.36 -14.35 -10.97
CA THR A 332 9.10 -13.09 -11.07
C THR A 332 8.21 -11.91 -10.67
N ASP A 333 8.80 -10.77 -10.39
CA ASP A 333 8.06 -9.53 -10.10
C ASP A 333 7.73 -8.74 -11.37
N GLY A 334 7.84 -9.40 -12.53
CA GLY A 334 7.47 -8.89 -13.83
C GLY A 334 8.60 -8.22 -14.60
N ASN A 335 8.29 -7.73 -15.79
CA ASN A 335 9.19 -6.92 -16.61
C ASN A 335 8.89 -5.43 -16.47
N VAL A 336 9.82 -4.58 -16.90
CA VAL A 336 9.67 -3.11 -16.81
C VAL A 336 8.41 -2.63 -17.53
N ARG A 337 7.74 -1.67 -16.89
CA ARG A 337 6.56 -1.03 -17.48
C ARG A 337 6.95 -0.11 -18.65
N PRO A 338 6.04 0.13 -19.59
CA PRO A 338 6.30 1.06 -20.68
C PRO A 338 6.75 2.45 -20.17
N GLY A 339 7.85 2.95 -20.70
CA GLY A 339 8.45 4.23 -20.28
C GLY A 339 9.31 4.17 -19.02
N VAL A 340 9.33 3.03 -18.32
CA VAL A 340 10.19 2.81 -17.16
C VAL A 340 11.53 2.20 -17.59
N GLU A 341 12.59 2.61 -16.93
CA GLU A 341 13.93 2.05 -17.06
C GLU A 341 14.39 1.55 -15.70
N ILE A 342 15.07 0.39 -15.68
CA ILE A 342 15.75 -0.13 -14.49
C ILE A 342 17.20 -0.44 -14.80
N ARG A 343 18.06 -0.29 -13.79
CA ARG A 343 19.43 -0.80 -13.81
C ARG A 343 19.77 -1.41 -12.46
N LEU A 344 20.67 -2.37 -12.47
CA LEU A 344 21.21 -2.96 -11.25
C LEU A 344 22.57 -2.38 -10.93
N GLY A 345 22.78 -2.01 -9.67
CA GLY A 345 24.08 -1.65 -9.12
C GLY A 345 24.99 -2.88 -8.94
N PRO A 346 26.25 -2.69 -8.51
CA PRO A 346 27.22 -3.80 -8.34
C PRO A 346 26.73 -4.91 -7.42
N ASP A 347 25.96 -4.56 -6.38
CA ASP A 347 25.43 -5.49 -5.37
C ASP A 347 23.98 -5.95 -5.69
N GLY A 348 23.51 -5.71 -6.91
CA GLY A 348 22.15 -6.02 -7.32
C GLY A 348 21.10 -5.01 -6.85
N GLU A 349 21.49 -3.87 -6.25
CA GLU A 349 20.54 -2.80 -5.89
C GLU A 349 19.81 -2.29 -7.13
N ILE A 350 18.49 -2.21 -7.03
CA ILE A 350 17.63 -1.78 -8.12
C ILE A 350 17.56 -0.25 -8.14
N PHE A 351 17.90 0.32 -9.28
CA PHE A 351 17.67 1.73 -9.61
C PHE A 351 16.58 1.80 -10.66
N SER A 352 15.67 2.77 -10.52
CA SER A 352 14.57 2.96 -11.46
C SER A 352 14.39 4.40 -11.88
N ARG A 353 13.86 4.61 -13.08
CA ARG A 353 13.51 5.91 -13.65
C ARG A 353 12.31 5.75 -14.58
N GLY A 354 11.34 6.65 -14.51
CA GLY A 354 10.13 6.54 -15.33
C GLY A 354 9.23 7.76 -15.22
N PRO A 355 8.13 7.79 -16.01
CA PRO A 355 7.24 8.94 -16.06
C PRO A 355 6.31 9.07 -14.84
N ASP A 356 6.13 8.03 -14.06
CA ASP A 356 5.36 7.96 -12.81
C ASP A 356 6.22 8.15 -11.56
N LEU A 357 7.56 8.29 -11.72
CA LEU A 357 8.48 8.56 -10.63
C LEU A 357 8.12 9.87 -9.91
N CYS A 358 8.11 9.85 -8.59
CA CYS A 358 7.80 11.02 -7.74
C CYS A 358 8.78 12.18 -8.00
N LEU A 359 8.40 13.38 -7.55
CA LEU A 359 9.26 14.58 -7.61
C LEU A 359 10.38 14.56 -6.55
N GLY A 360 10.26 13.71 -5.54
CA GLY A 360 11.13 13.63 -4.39
C GLY A 360 10.35 13.53 -3.09
N TYR A 361 11.00 13.87 -1.99
CA TYR A 361 10.41 13.88 -0.65
C TYR A 361 10.19 15.30 -0.15
N THR A 362 9.37 15.45 0.89
CA THR A 362 9.25 16.71 1.65
C THR A 362 10.54 17.07 2.42
N ASP A 363 11.48 16.15 2.49
CA ASP A 363 12.83 16.30 3.05
C ASP A 363 13.85 16.33 1.89
N ASP A 364 14.48 17.49 1.69
CA ASP A 364 15.44 17.70 0.61
C ASP A 364 16.71 16.85 0.79
N ASP A 365 17.18 16.63 2.02
CA ASP A 365 18.35 15.79 2.32
C ASP A 365 18.05 14.32 1.97
N LEU A 366 16.84 13.88 2.23
CA LEU A 366 16.40 12.54 1.86
C LEU A 366 16.28 12.41 0.34
N THR A 367 15.75 13.43 -0.33
CA THR A 367 15.68 13.48 -1.79
C THR A 367 17.08 13.37 -2.39
N ALA A 368 18.04 14.19 -1.95
CA ALA A 368 19.42 14.16 -2.42
C ALA A 368 20.14 12.81 -2.20
N LYS A 369 19.75 12.06 -1.17
CA LYS A 369 20.28 10.70 -0.91
C LYS A 369 19.63 9.61 -1.74
N SER A 370 18.37 9.80 -2.11
CA SER A 370 17.56 8.79 -2.78
C SER A 370 17.62 8.86 -4.29
N PHE A 371 18.06 9.99 -4.86
CA PHE A 371 18.21 10.19 -6.29
C PHE A 371 19.66 10.51 -6.64
N ASP A 372 20.15 9.94 -7.73
CA ASP A 372 21.46 10.33 -8.25
C ASP A 372 21.37 11.55 -9.20
N ALA A 373 22.53 12.03 -9.66
CA ALA A 373 22.63 13.22 -10.52
C ALA A 373 21.92 13.05 -11.87
N ASP A 374 21.72 11.83 -12.33
CA ASP A 374 21.04 11.49 -13.59
C ASP A 374 19.54 11.21 -13.40
N GLY A 375 19.00 11.43 -12.19
CA GLY A 375 17.60 11.27 -11.85
C GLY A 375 17.15 9.82 -11.63
N TRP A 376 18.08 8.89 -11.36
CA TRP A 376 17.75 7.53 -10.99
C TRP A 376 17.38 7.45 -9.50
N TYR A 377 16.25 6.85 -9.23
CA TYR A 377 15.79 6.55 -7.87
C TYR A 377 16.43 5.27 -7.36
N ARG A 378 17.02 5.33 -6.18
CA ARG A 378 17.57 4.21 -5.43
C ARG A 378 16.46 3.56 -4.61
N THR A 379 16.00 2.38 -5.03
CA THR A 379 14.85 1.74 -4.40
C THR A 379 15.17 1.19 -3.01
N GLY A 380 16.43 0.83 -2.76
CA GLY A 380 16.86 0.10 -1.57
C GLY A 380 16.45 -1.39 -1.60
N ASP A 381 15.87 -1.85 -2.71
CA ASP A 381 15.57 -3.26 -2.95
C ASP A 381 16.68 -3.88 -3.81
N ILE A 382 16.93 -5.17 -3.62
CA ILE A 382 17.95 -5.95 -4.33
C ILE A 382 17.24 -6.95 -5.23
N GLY A 383 17.73 -7.15 -6.45
CA GLY A 383 17.11 -8.07 -7.39
C GLY A 383 18.04 -8.54 -8.47
N VAL A 384 17.51 -9.43 -9.30
CA VAL A 384 18.18 -9.98 -10.48
C VAL A 384 17.26 -9.85 -11.69
N LEU A 385 17.86 -9.60 -12.85
CA LEU A 385 17.17 -9.64 -14.14
C LEU A 385 17.54 -10.94 -14.83
N ASP A 386 16.55 -11.67 -15.31
CA ASP A 386 16.79 -12.82 -16.15
C ASP A 386 17.10 -12.43 -17.61
N ALA A 387 17.40 -13.43 -18.45
CA ALA A 387 17.74 -13.22 -19.85
C ALA A 387 16.61 -12.59 -20.69
N ASP A 388 15.37 -12.73 -20.24
CA ASP A 388 14.16 -12.20 -20.89
C ASP A 388 13.77 -10.80 -20.33
N GLY A 389 14.54 -10.27 -19.37
CA GLY A 389 14.34 -8.96 -18.75
C GLY A 389 13.30 -8.93 -17.63
N TYR A 390 12.92 -10.09 -17.08
CA TYR A 390 12.06 -10.15 -15.91
C TYR A 390 12.86 -9.97 -14.62
N LEU A 391 12.34 -9.11 -13.75
CA LEU A 391 12.91 -8.82 -12.44
C LEU A 391 12.43 -9.83 -11.41
N THR A 392 13.35 -10.31 -10.57
CA THR A 392 13.02 -11.00 -9.32
C THR A 392 13.67 -10.25 -8.17
N ILE A 393 12.88 -9.79 -7.21
CA ILE A 393 13.38 -9.17 -5.98
C ILE A 393 13.88 -10.27 -5.08
N THR A 394 15.13 -10.17 -4.66
CA THR A 394 15.78 -11.16 -3.81
C THR A 394 15.89 -10.72 -2.36
N ASP A 395 15.89 -9.41 -2.09
CA ASP A 395 15.91 -8.87 -0.73
C ASP A 395 15.68 -7.34 -0.69
N ARG A 396 15.76 -6.81 0.54
CA ARG A 396 15.94 -5.39 0.82
C ARG A 396 17.25 -5.14 1.53
N THR A 397 17.96 -4.09 1.17
CA THR A 397 19.21 -3.70 1.83
C THR A 397 19.05 -3.57 3.35
N ALA A 398 17.89 -3.10 3.82
CA ALA A 398 17.58 -2.94 5.25
C ALA A 398 17.24 -4.24 5.98
N ASP A 399 16.91 -5.32 5.26
CA ASP A 399 16.47 -6.60 5.80
C ASP A 399 17.55 -7.70 5.66
N LEU A 400 18.68 -7.39 5.00
CA LEU A 400 19.84 -8.28 4.95
C LEU A 400 20.36 -8.56 6.37
N ILE A 401 20.68 -9.83 6.64
CA ILE A 401 21.26 -10.28 7.89
C ILE A 401 22.75 -10.42 7.68
N ILE A 402 23.55 -9.62 8.41
CA ILE A 402 25.02 -9.62 8.28
C ILE A 402 25.64 -10.57 9.31
N ARG A 403 25.72 -11.84 8.95
CA ARG A 403 26.19 -12.89 9.83
C ARG A 403 27.66 -13.20 9.60
N GLY A 404 28.53 -12.74 10.50
CA GLY A 404 29.97 -12.99 10.40
C GLY A 404 30.62 -12.45 9.12
N GLY A 405 30.06 -11.40 8.53
CA GLY A 405 30.51 -10.80 7.28
C GLY A 405 29.82 -11.35 6.03
N GLU A 406 28.95 -12.35 6.15
CA GLU A 406 28.14 -12.85 5.04
C GLU A 406 26.75 -12.19 5.04
N ASN A 407 26.30 -11.79 3.86
CA ASN A 407 24.96 -11.25 3.63
C ASN A 407 23.97 -12.39 3.41
N ILE A 408 23.01 -12.53 4.32
CA ILE A 408 21.97 -13.56 4.24
C ILE A 408 20.65 -12.87 3.91
N SER A 409 19.98 -13.35 2.85
CA SER A 409 18.66 -12.91 2.47
C SER A 409 17.61 -13.42 3.46
N ALA A 410 16.92 -12.50 4.12
CA ALA A 410 15.79 -12.85 4.97
C ALA A 410 14.66 -13.47 4.16
N LEU A 411 14.44 -12.98 2.93
CA LEU A 411 13.41 -13.47 2.02
C LEU A 411 13.66 -14.92 1.58
N GLU A 412 14.90 -15.27 1.23
CA GLU A 412 15.27 -16.65 0.87
C GLU A 412 14.96 -17.63 2.02
N VAL A 413 15.25 -17.23 3.25
CA VAL A 413 14.95 -18.03 4.44
C VAL A 413 13.44 -18.15 4.68
N GLU A 414 12.70 -17.05 4.51
CA GLU A 414 11.23 -17.04 4.60
C GLU A 414 10.58 -17.98 3.59
N GLU A 415 11.02 -17.99 2.34
CA GLU A 415 10.48 -18.87 1.31
C GLU A 415 10.64 -20.35 1.65
N VAL A 416 11.79 -20.74 2.19
CA VAL A 416 12.03 -22.11 2.63
C VAL A 416 11.11 -22.47 3.81
N LEU A 417 10.97 -21.59 4.78
CA LEU A 417 10.08 -21.80 5.93
C LEU A 417 8.61 -21.94 5.53
N LEU A 418 8.16 -21.14 4.56
CA LEU A 418 6.79 -21.16 4.03
C LEU A 418 6.46 -22.45 3.27
N SER A 419 7.45 -23.20 2.80
CA SER A 419 7.25 -24.52 2.21
C SER A 419 7.00 -25.63 3.22
N ILE A 420 7.18 -25.36 4.53
CA ILE A 420 6.82 -26.29 5.62
C ILE A 420 5.28 -26.29 5.79
N PRO A 421 4.59 -27.44 5.69
CA PRO A 421 3.12 -27.49 5.69
C PRO A 421 2.44 -26.86 6.92
N ALA A 422 3.10 -26.86 8.08
CA ALA A 422 2.59 -26.29 9.33
C ALA A 422 2.65 -24.75 9.35
N VAL A 423 3.48 -24.14 8.51
CA VAL A 423 3.73 -22.69 8.51
C VAL A 423 2.72 -21.99 7.63
N LEU A 424 2.06 -20.97 8.18
CA LEU A 424 1.15 -20.10 7.45
C LEU A 424 1.87 -18.83 6.97
N GLU A 425 2.66 -18.23 7.85
CA GLU A 425 3.52 -17.08 7.54
C GLU A 425 4.85 -17.18 8.30
N ALA A 426 5.90 -16.62 7.72
CA ALA A 426 7.22 -16.52 8.33
C ALA A 426 7.72 -15.07 8.24
N CYS A 427 8.35 -14.61 9.31
CA CYS A 427 9.07 -13.34 9.36
C CYS A 427 10.48 -13.61 9.84
N VAL A 428 11.46 -13.36 8.98
CA VAL A 428 12.87 -13.57 9.27
C VAL A 428 13.57 -12.22 9.43
N VAL A 429 14.33 -12.10 10.51
CA VAL A 429 15.04 -10.86 10.88
C VAL A 429 16.42 -11.17 11.45
N ALA A 430 17.29 -10.17 11.40
CA ALA A 430 18.55 -10.20 12.14
C ALA A 430 18.29 -10.11 13.65
N ALA A 431 18.90 -10.99 14.41
CA ALA A 431 18.98 -10.88 15.87
C ALA A 431 20.46 -10.68 16.29
N PRO A 432 20.72 -9.93 17.38
CA PRO A 432 22.09 -9.68 17.82
C PRO A 432 22.82 -10.96 18.22
N ASP A 433 24.08 -11.10 17.83
CA ASP A 433 24.99 -12.20 18.21
C ASP A 433 26.36 -11.63 18.61
N GLU A 434 26.83 -11.97 19.82
CA GLU A 434 28.10 -11.43 20.36
C GLU A 434 29.33 -11.81 19.53
N ARG A 435 29.30 -12.93 18.83
CA ARG A 435 30.43 -13.44 18.07
C ARG A 435 30.36 -13.13 16.58
N LEU A 436 29.15 -13.16 16.01
CA LEU A 436 28.94 -13.05 14.57
C LEU A 436 28.35 -11.69 14.16
N GLY A 437 28.07 -10.83 15.13
CA GLY A 437 27.35 -9.56 14.93
C GLY A 437 25.85 -9.78 14.89
N GLU A 438 25.39 -10.58 13.93
CA GLU A 438 23.99 -10.94 13.77
C GLU A 438 23.84 -12.45 13.50
N HIS A 439 22.66 -13.00 13.86
CA HIS A 439 22.24 -14.33 13.48
C HIS A 439 20.80 -14.33 12.92
N VAL A 440 20.43 -15.44 12.29
CA VAL A 440 19.10 -15.60 11.66
C VAL A 440 18.06 -15.98 12.70
N ALA A 441 17.09 -15.10 12.95
CA ALA A 441 15.94 -15.37 13.80
C ALA A 441 14.66 -15.42 12.94
N ALA A 442 13.84 -16.46 13.16
CA ALA A 442 12.58 -16.65 12.45
C ALA A 442 11.41 -16.70 13.43
N VAL A 443 10.39 -15.91 13.16
CA VAL A 443 9.09 -15.94 13.85
C VAL A 443 8.06 -16.53 12.90
N LEU A 444 7.35 -17.58 13.34
CA LEU A 444 6.40 -18.32 12.52
C LEU A 444 4.97 -18.13 13.02
N ARG A 445 4.06 -17.85 12.11
CA ARG A 445 2.63 -17.99 12.33
C ARG A 445 2.20 -19.32 11.76
N LEU A 446 1.57 -20.15 12.59
CA LEU A 446 1.22 -21.51 12.21
C LEU A 446 -0.21 -21.56 11.68
N ARG A 447 -0.50 -22.60 10.90
CA ARG A 447 -1.88 -22.92 10.51
C ARG A 447 -2.71 -23.31 11.72
N PRO A 448 -4.02 -23.06 11.73
CA PRO A 448 -4.90 -23.48 12.83
C PRO A 448 -4.72 -24.97 13.16
N GLY A 449 -4.47 -25.27 14.43
CA GLY A 449 -4.25 -26.63 14.93
C GLY A 449 -2.89 -27.28 14.57
N ALA A 450 -2.01 -26.58 13.87
CA ALA A 450 -0.68 -27.09 13.58
C ALA A 450 0.26 -26.94 14.79
N VAL A 451 1.21 -27.88 14.90
CA VAL A 451 2.22 -27.88 15.96
C VAL A 451 3.48 -27.20 15.45
N MET A 452 4.13 -26.43 16.31
CA MET A 452 5.42 -25.78 16.01
C MET A 452 6.45 -26.82 15.57
N PRO A 453 7.06 -26.68 14.38
CA PRO A 453 8.10 -27.57 13.92
C PRO A 453 9.33 -27.49 14.86
N THR A 454 9.90 -28.63 15.17
CA THR A 454 11.12 -28.67 15.98
C THR A 454 12.31 -28.13 15.19
N ARG A 455 13.36 -27.67 15.89
CA ARG A 455 14.60 -27.22 15.23
C ARG A 455 15.20 -28.29 14.32
N GLU A 456 15.07 -29.56 14.68
CA GLU A 456 15.56 -30.69 13.88
C GLU A 456 14.76 -30.86 12.59
N GLN A 457 13.43 -30.72 12.66
CA GLN A 457 12.56 -30.76 11.49
C GLN A 457 12.85 -29.60 10.52
N VAL A 458 13.03 -28.39 11.06
CA VAL A 458 13.39 -27.22 10.24
C VAL A 458 14.76 -27.44 9.59
N ARG A 459 15.77 -27.92 10.33
CA ARG A 459 17.10 -28.22 9.79
C ARG A 459 17.05 -29.26 8.67
N ALA A 460 16.34 -30.36 8.88
CA ALA A 460 16.17 -31.39 7.85
C ALA A 460 15.50 -30.83 6.60
N HIS A 461 14.54 -29.92 6.77
CA HIS A 461 13.85 -29.28 5.65
C HIS A 461 14.79 -28.36 4.86
N PHE A 462 15.61 -27.54 5.53
CA PHE A 462 16.62 -26.68 4.89
C PHE A 462 17.71 -27.50 4.19
N GLU A 463 18.13 -28.64 4.76
CA GLU A 463 19.06 -29.55 4.15
C GLU A 463 18.48 -30.16 2.87
N GLN A 464 17.22 -30.59 2.91
CA GLN A 464 16.53 -31.12 1.73
C GLN A 464 16.35 -30.05 0.64
N ALA A 465 16.13 -28.78 1.02
CA ALA A 465 16.07 -27.65 0.11
C ALA A 465 17.44 -27.23 -0.46
N GLY A 466 18.54 -27.84 0.01
CA GLY A 466 19.90 -27.56 -0.46
C GLY A 466 20.44 -26.19 -0.02
N VAL A 467 19.85 -25.59 1.02
CA VAL A 467 20.25 -24.26 1.51
C VAL A 467 21.46 -24.35 2.41
N ALA A 468 22.44 -23.46 2.20
CA ALA A 468 23.68 -23.40 2.95
C ALA A 468 23.44 -23.21 4.46
N ARG A 469 24.22 -23.91 5.29
CA ARG A 469 24.02 -24.00 6.76
C ARG A 469 24.01 -22.66 7.48
N GLN A 470 24.80 -21.69 7.03
CA GLN A 470 24.87 -20.35 7.62
C GLN A 470 23.55 -19.55 7.50
N LYS A 471 22.68 -19.94 6.56
CA LYS A 471 21.37 -19.34 6.36
C LYS A 471 20.25 -19.95 7.20
N TRP A 472 20.53 -21.05 7.89
CA TRP A 472 19.51 -21.74 8.68
C TRP A 472 19.15 -20.93 9.92
N PRO A 473 17.86 -20.84 10.29
CA PRO A 473 17.45 -20.13 11.48
C PRO A 473 18.07 -20.71 12.75
N GLU A 474 18.75 -19.88 13.51
CA GLU A 474 19.37 -20.24 14.79
C GLU A 474 18.37 -20.03 15.94
N GLU A 475 17.43 -19.10 15.76
CA GLU A 475 16.33 -18.86 16.68
C GLU A 475 14.99 -19.09 15.97
N LEU A 476 14.08 -19.82 16.61
CA LEU A 476 12.76 -20.14 16.11
C LEU A 476 11.72 -19.78 17.17
N LEU A 477 10.83 -18.87 16.85
CA LEU A 477 9.75 -18.37 17.69
C LEU A 477 8.41 -18.58 16.98
N ALA A 478 7.33 -18.65 17.75
CA ALA A 478 5.98 -18.68 17.21
C ALA A 478 5.21 -17.43 17.62
N VAL A 479 4.38 -16.90 16.72
CA VAL A 479 3.35 -15.94 17.08
C VAL A 479 2.36 -16.65 18.02
N PRO A 480 2.02 -16.09 19.19
CA PRO A 480 1.05 -16.69 20.10
C PRO A 480 -0.30 -16.94 19.42
N GLU A 481 -0.99 -18.01 19.83
CA GLU A 481 -2.31 -18.33 19.29
C GLU A 481 -3.31 -17.19 19.53
N GLY A 482 -4.01 -16.76 18.47
CA GLY A 482 -4.93 -15.61 18.52
C GLY A 482 -4.27 -14.25 18.33
N GLU A 483 -2.95 -14.18 18.20
CA GLU A 483 -2.22 -12.97 17.86
C GLU A 483 -1.79 -12.94 16.38
N ASP A 484 -1.36 -11.79 15.89
CA ASP A 484 -0.84 -11.59 14.53
C ASP A 484 0.49 -10.81 14.59
N PHE A 485 1.22 -10.83 13.48
CA PHE A 485 2.38 -9.97 13.32
C PHE A 485 2.01 -8.48 13.42
N PRO A 486 2.93 -7.62 13.91
CA PRO A 486 2.77 -6.18 13.75
C PRO A 486 2.76 -5.84 12.26
N ARG A 487 1.66 -5.23 11.77
CA ARG A 487 1.48 -4.93 10.35
C ARG A 487 1.38 -3.44 10.07
N THR A 488 1.73 -3.09 8.84
CA THR A 488 1.42 -1.79 8.26
C THR A 488 -0.06 -1.74 7.84
N ALA A 489 -0.50 -0.54 7.44
CA ALA A 489 -1.81 -0.30 6.85
C ALA A 489 -2.16 -1.19 5.65
N SER A 490 -1.17 -1.52 4.87
CA SER A 490 -1.30 -2.39 3.70
C SER A 490 -1.20 -3.89 4.03
N GLY A 491 -1.20 -4.26 5.33
CA GLY A 491 -1.08 -5.67 5.77
C GLY A 491 0.35 -6.21 5.78
N LYS A 492 1.37 -5.40 5.45
CA LYS A 492 2.78 -5.81 5.44
C LYS A 492 3.33 -5.96 6.85
N VAL A 493 4.07 -7.05 7.12
CA VAL A 493 4.74 -7.27 8.41
C VAL A 493 5.80 -6.18 8.66
N GLN A 494 5.77 -5.59 9.84
CA GLN A 494 6.73 -4.58 10.28
C GLN A 494 7.97 -5.26 10.89
N LYS A 495 8.88 -5.75 10.04
CA LYS A 495 10.10 -6.48 10.46
C LYS A 495 10.90 -5.75 11.55
N PHE A 496 10.97 -4.41 11.49
CA PHE A 496 11.68 -3.63 12.50
C PHE A 496 11.08 -3.80 13.91
N ARG A 497 9.75 -3.94 14.03
CA ARG A 497 9.09 -4.20 15.33
C ARG A 497 9.37 -5.62 15.80
N VAL A 498 9.28 -6.59 14.90
CA VAL A 498 9.64 -7.98 15.22
C VAL A 498 11.10 -8.06 15.70
N ARG A 499 12.03 -7.38 15.02
CA ARG A 499 13.43 -7.28 15.44
C ARG A 499 13.58 -6.66 16.84
N GLN A 500 12.83 -5.59 17.15
CA GLN A 500 12.84 -4.96 18.47
C GLN A 500 12.29 -5.88 19.56
N GLU A 501 11.24 -6.63 19.29
CA GLU A 501 10.65 -7.57 20.23
C GLU A 501 11.61 -8.72 20.55
N ILE A 502 12.29 -9.28 19.54
CA ILE A 502 13.32 -10.30 19.73
C ILE A 502 14.49 -9.74 20.54
N ALA A 503 15.01 -8.58 20.19
CA ALA A 503 16.13 -7.95 20.91
C ALA A 503 15.77 -7.61 22.37
N ALA A 504 14.50 -7.29 22.66
CA ALA A 504 14.01 -7.03 24.01
C ALA A 504 13.82 -8.31 24.85
N ALA A 505 13.51 -9.44 24.18
CA ALA A 505 13.33 -10.74 24.81
C ALA A 505 14.66 -11.48 25.06
N ALA A 506 15.73 -11.08 24.35
CA ALA A 506 17.06 -11.64 24.58
C ALA A 506 17.51 -11.40 26.04
N PRO A 507 17.99 -12.40 26.78
CA PRO A 507 18.44 -12.22 28.15
C PRO A 507 19.58 -11.18 28.17
N ARG A 508 19.37 -10.06 28.86
CA ARG A 508 20.43 -9.08 29.12
C ARG A 508 21.56 -9.81 29.82
N GLY A 509 22.71 -9.92 29.16
CA GLY A 509 23.87 -10.57 29.70
C GLY A 509 24.12 -10.16 31.15
N ILE A 510 24.23 -11.13 32.03
CA ILE A 510 24.62 -10.93 33.43
C ILE A 510 25.99 -10.26 33.38
N ALA A 511 26.08 -9.02 33.81
CA ALA A 511 27.35 -8.36 34.05
C ALA A 511 28.20 -9.29 34.94
N ALA A 512 29.33 -9.76 34.42
CA ALA A 512 30.27 -10.52 35.20
C ALA A 512 30.68 -9.69 36.39
N SER A 513 30.21 -10.04 37.59
CA SER A 513 30.74 -9.53 38.84
C SER A 513 32.13 -10.10 38.98
N THR A 514 33.15 -9.31 38.68
CA THR A 514 34.50 -9.54 39.14
C THR A 514 34.53 -9.44 40.65
N SER A 515 34.69 -10.54 41.30
CA SER A 515 35.25 -10.65 42.64
C SER A 515 36.53 -11.47 42.61
#